data_2278055af82f8e57a45103ef640db04d
#
_entry.id   2278055af82f8e57a45103ef640db04d
#
_cell.length_a   1.000
_cell.length_b   1.000
_cell.length_c   1.000
_cell.angle_alpha   90.00
_cell.angle_beta   90.00
_cell.angle_gamma   90.00
#
_symmetry.space_group_name_H-M   'P 1'
#
loop_
_entity.id
_entity.type
_entity.pdbx_description
1 polymer ?
#
loop_
_entity_poly.entity_id
_entity_poly.type
_entity_poly.pdbx_seq_one_letter_code
_entity_poly.pdbx_strand_id
1 'polypeptide(L)'
;KAEIREDKPKYYVLDMFPYPSGAGLHVGHPLGYIASDIFSRYKRLQGFNVLHPMGYDAYGLPAEQYAIQTGQHPAITTENNINRYRQQLDILGLSYDWDREVRTCDDKYYKWTQWTFLKLFGSYYCNDAQKARPIEELICVFEKEGNQNINAATSQSEKFTSEEWKSFSEKEKADILMNYRIA
;
A
#
# COMPACT_ATOMS: atom_id res chain seq x y z
N LYS A 1 14.24 21.96 2.70
CA LYS A 1 14.70 20.90 1.80
C LYS A 1 15.78 20.07 2.49
N ALA A 2 15.61 18.76 2.56
CA ALA A 2 16.63 17.86 3.05
C ALA A 2 17.61 17.50 1.91
N GLU A 3 18.89 17.55 2.23
CA GLU A 3 19.97 17.20 1.31
C GLU A 3 20.78 16.03 1.87
N ILE A 4 21.53 15.33 1.03
CA ILE A 4 22.46 14.31 1.52
C ILE A 4 23.64 15.07 2.16
N ARG A 5 23.72 15.03 3.49
CA ARG A 5 24.75 15.71 4.30
C ARG A 5 25.29 14.77 5.35
N GLU A 6 26.60 14.60 5.38
CA GLU A 6 27.29 13.76 6.37
C GLU A 6 27.67 14.55 7.63
N ASP A 7 27.75 15.88 7.51
CA ASP A 7 28.17 16.81 8.57
C ASP A 7 27.06 17.12 9.60
N LYS A 8 25.82 16.67 9.35
CA LYS A 8 24.67 16.91 10.24
C LYS A 8 23.96 15.62 10.64
N PRO A 9 23.55 15.52 11.90
CA PRO A 9 22.71 14.39 12.32
C PRO A 9 21.38 14.42 11.58
N LYS A 10 20.94 13.24 11.12
CA LYS A 10 19.69 13.10 10.36
C LYS A 10 18.51 13.03 11.31
N TYR A 11 17.39 13.62 10.90
CA TYR A 11 16.13 13.52 11.58
C TYR A 11 14.99 13.35 10.57
N TYR A 12 14.08 12.43 10.84
CA TYR A 12 12.93 12.16 10.00
C TYR A 12 11.64 12.48 10.76
N VAL A 13 10.82 13.36 10.20
CA VAL A 13 9.49 13.69 10.72
C VAL A 13 8.47 13.18 9.72
N LEU A 14 7.59 12.30 10.18
CA LEU A 14 6.59 11.65 9.35
C LEU A 14 5.20 12.11 9.76
N ASP A 15 4.45 12.59 8.77
CA ASP A 15 3.01 12.84 8.88
C ASP A 15 2.20 11.77 8.16
N MET A 16 0.97 11.57 8.60
CA MET A 16 -0.01 10.83 7.84
C MET A 16 -0.51 11.74 6.71
N PHE A 17 -0.09 11.48 5.47
CA PHE A 17 -0.51 12.27 4.33
C PHE A 17 -2.00 12.06 4.01
N PRO A 18 -2.69 13.12 3.50
CA PRO A 18 -4.12 13.09 3.31
C PRO A 18 -4.55 12.26 2.11
N TYR A 19 -5.79 11.78 2.17
CA TYR A 19 -6.49 11.25 1.01
C TYR A 19 -7.21 12.39 0.28
N PRO A 20 -6.90 12.70 -0.99
CA PRO A 20 -7.47 13.85 -1.70
C PRO A 20 -8.87 13.55 -2.27
N SER A 21 -9.79 13.09 -1.41
CA SER A 21 -11.15 12.67 -1.79
C SER A 21 -12.17 13.79 -1.88
N GLY A 22 -11.85 14.99 -1.40
CA GLY A 22 -12.76 16.12 -1.35
C GLY A 22 -12.18 17.40 -1.94
N ALA A 23 -12.98 18.46 -1.92
CA ALA A 23 -12.63 19.76 -2.48
C ALA A 23 -11.53 20.53 -1.70
N GLY A 24 -10.91 19.92 -0.71
CA GLY A 24 -9.83 20.50 0.07
C GLY A 24 -9.69 19.91 1.47
N LEU A 25 -8.73 20.44 2.23
CA LEU A 25 -8.47 20.06 3.61
C LEU A 25 -9.66 20.38 4.52
N HIS A 26 -9.96 19.51 5.46
CA HIS A 26 -10.82 19.83 6.61
C HIS A 26 -9.96 20.22 7.82
N VAL A 27 -10.60 20.82 8.83
CA VAL A 27 -9.92 21.37 10.02
C VAL A 27 -9.11 20.33 10.82
N GLY A 28 -9.40 19.05 10.69
CA GLY A 28 -8.64 17.97 11.34
C GLY A 28 -7.26 17.75 10.76
N HIS A 29 -7.03 18.05 9.47
CA HIS A 29 -5.72 17.89 8.84
C HIS A 29 -4.66 18.80 9.46
N PRO A 30 -4.87 20.15 9.57
CA PRO A 30 -3.88 21.04 10.14
C PRO A 30 -3.50 20.70 11.58
N LEU A 31 -4.38 20.08 12.35
CA LEU A 31 -4.13 19.78 13.76
C LEU A 31 -2.86 18.96 13.97
N GLY A 32 -2.68 17.88 13.20
CA GLY A 32 -1.46 17.07 13.22
C GLY A 32 -0.28 17.76 12.55
N TYR A 33 -0.53 18.35 11.38
CA TYR A 33 0.51 18.93 10.53
C TYR A 33 1.22 20.15 11.17
N ILE A 34 0.48 20.97 11.93
CA ILE A 34 1.08 22.09 12.66
C ILE A 34 2.03 21.59 13.75
N ALA A 35 1.64 20.56 14.48
CA ALA A 35 2.48 20.00 15.54
C ALA A 35 3.80 19.43 15.00
N SER A 36 3.74 18.64 13.95
CA SER A 36 4.92 18.04 13.30
C SER A 36 5.79 19.12 12.62
N ASP A 37 5.19 20.15 12.04
CA ASP A 37 5.92 21.25 11.44
C ASP A 37 6.69 22.06 12.47
N ILE A 38 6.05 22.40 13.60
CA ILE A 38 6.73 23.09 14.72
C ILE A 38 7.93 22.26 15.19
N PHE A 39 7.75 20.96 15.37
CA PHE A 39 8.81 20.06 15.80
C PHE A 39 9.93 19.95 14.75
N SER A 40 9.57 19.86 13.48
CA SER A 40 10.49 19.84 12.35
C SER A 40 11.35 21.08 12.30
N ARG A 41 10.75 22.28 12.48
CA ARG A 41 11.47 23.57 12.55
C ARG A 41 12.39 23.62 13.76
N TYR A 42 11.92 23.17 14.92
CA TYR A 42 12.74 23.09 16.12
C TYR A 42 13.99 22.24 15.92
N LYS A 43 13.86 21.08 15.30
CA LYS A 43 15.00 20.21 14.99
C LYS A 43 15.97 20.84 14.00
N ARG A 44 15.48 21.58 12.98
CA ARG A 44 16.34 22.33 12.06
C ARG A 44 17.15 23.41 12.81
N LEU A 45 16.52 24.12 13.74
CA LEU A 45 17.21 25.13 14.57
C LEU A 45 18.26 24.49 15.49
N GLN A 46 18.09 23.25 15.89
CA GLN A 46 19.11 22.49 16.63
C GLN A 46 20.26 21.95 15.75
N GLY A 47 20.26 22.23 14.46
CA GLY A 47 21.32 21.84 13.53
C GLY A 47 21.12 20.48 12.85
N PHE A 48 19.98 19.80 13.06
CA PHE A 48 19.68 18.56 12.35
C PHE A 48 19.39 18.78 10.87
N ASN A 49 19.75 17.78 10.06
CA ASN A 49 19.27 17.67 8.69
C ASN A 49 17.92 16.95 8.72
N VAL A 50 16.83 17.70 8.60
CA VAL A 50 15.48 17.20 8.78
C VAL A 50 14.84 16.89 7.45
N LEU A 51 14.42 15.62 7.28
CA LEU A 51 13.51 15.20 6.23
C LEU A 51 12.07 15.24 6.78
N HIS A 52 11.24 16.10 6.20
CA HIS A 52 9.82 16.26 6.51
C HIS A 52 9.03 16.20 5.19
N PRO A 53 8.80 15.02 4.62
CA PRO A 53 8.10 14.88 3.36
C PRO A 53 6.58 14.99 3.55
N MET A 54 5.88 15.20 2.44
CA MET A 54 4.45 15.13 2.34
C MET A 54 4.05 14.37 1.07
N GLY A 55 2.83 13.94 1.00
CA GLY A 55 2.31 13.25 -0.16
C GLY A 55 0.79 13.11 -0.10
N TYR A 56 0.26 12.23 -0.94
CA TYR A 56 -1.18 12.01 -1.07
C TYR A 56 -1.46 10.52 -1.21
N ASP A 57 -2.37 10.02 -0.37
CA ASP A 57 -2.95 8.70 -0.56
C ASP A 57 -4.07 8.81 -1.60
N ALA A 58 -3.68 8.67 -2.86
CA ALA A 58 -4.50 9.05 -4.00
C ALA A 58 -5.02 7.86 -4.80
N TYR A 59 -5.01 6.65 -4.21
CA TYR A 59 -5.40 5.40 -4.88
C TYR A 59 -6.59 4.77 -4.15
N GLY A 60 -7.74 4.58 -4.83
CA GLY A 60 -8.84 3.85 -4.23
C GLY A 60 -10.26 4.25 -4.66
N LEU A 61 -11.24 3.56 -4.10
CA LEU A 61 -12.66 3.59 -4.44
C LEU A 61 -13.32 4.98 -4.51
N PRO A 62 -13.04 5.96 -3.63
CA PRO A 62 -13.73 7.24 -3.70
C PRO A 62 -13.51 7.98 -5.03
N ALA A 63 -12.30 7.94 -5.58
CA ALA A 63 -12.01 8.54 -6.88
C ALA A 63 -12.69 7.79 -8.03
N GLU A 64 -12.74 6.46 -7.94
CA GLU A 64 -13.40 5.59 -8.93
C GLU A 64 -14.92 5.79 -8.92
N GLN A 65 -15.55 5.84 -7.75
CA GLN A 65 -16.98 6.08 -7.63
C GLN A 65 -17.38 7.47 -8.15
N TYR A 66 -16.57 8.49 -7.86
CA TYR A 66 -16.78 9.82 -8.42
C TYR A 66 -16.68 9.82 -9.96
N ALA A 67 -15.74 9.08 -10.51
CA ALA A 67 -15.59 8.90 -11.95
C ALA A 67 -16.83 8.26 -12.59
N ILE A 68 -17.39 7.22 -11.96
CA ILE A 68 -18.61 6.54 -12.42
C ILE A 68 -19.79 7.53 -12.40
N GLN A 69 -19.93 8.31 -11.34
CA GLN A 69 -21.04 9.27 -11.19
C GLN A 69 -20.98 10.44 -12.18
N THR A 70 -19.78 10.92 -12.49
CA THR A 70 -19.57 12.14 -13.27
C THR A 70 -19.15 11.89 -14.72
N GLY A 71 -18.78 10.65 -15.06
CA GLY A 71 -18.16 10.31 -16.35
C GLY A 71 -16.75 10.88 -16.55
N GLN A 72 -16.14 11.43 -15.48
CA GLN A 72 -14.79 12.00 -15.52
C GLN A 72 -13.75 10.98 -15.11
N HIS A 73 -12.65 10.88 -15.86
CA HIS A 73 -11.55 9.95 -15.52
C HIS A 73 -10.97 10.25 -14.14
N PRO A 74 -10.73 9.24 -13.25
CA PRO A 74 -10.26 9.43 -11.88
C PRO A 74 -8.99 10.28 -11.77
N ALA A 75 -8.06 10.14 -12.70
CA ALA A 75 -6.80 10.89 -12.69
C ALA A 75 -7.02 12.41 -12.75
N ILE A 76 -8.02 12.88 -13.49
CA ILE A 76 -8.32 14.32 -13.62
C ILE A 76 -8.80 14.89 -12.29
N THR A 77 -9.74 14.21 -11.66
CA THR A 77 -10.27 14.62 -10.35
C THR A 77 -9.19 14.57 -9.28
N THR A 78 -8.41 13.49 -9.25
CA THR A 78 -7.31 13.32 -8.30
C THR A 78 -6.28 14.44 -8.44
N GLU A 79 -5.85 14.77 -9.66
CA GLU A 79 -4.88 15.83 -9.90
C GLU A 79 -5.43 17.21 -9.45
N ASN A 80 -6.68 17.51 -9.76
CA ASN A 80 -7.32 18.75 -9.32
C ASN A 80 -7.40 18.85 -7.79
N ASN A 81 -7.74 17.77 -7.12
CA ASN A 81 -7.79 17.70 -5.67
C ASN A 81 -6.40 17.85 -5.05
N ILE A 82 -5.38 17.16 -5.56
CA ILE A 82 -3.99 17.29 -5.11
C ILE A 82 -3.54 18.74 -5.22
N ASN A 83 -3.77 19.39 -6.36
CA ASN A 83 -3.40 20.78 -6.56
C ASN A 83 -4.09 21.70 -5.55
N ARG A 84 -5.36 21.44 -5.23
CA ARG A 84 -6.09 22.20 -4.21
C ARG A 84 -5.52 22.00 -2.82
N TYR A 85 -5.26 20.75 -2.43
CA TYR A 85 -4.65 20.41 -1.13
C TYR A 85 -3.27 21.06 -1.01
N ARG A 86 -2.45 21.01 -2.06
CA ARG A 86 -1.13 21.62 -2.09
C ARG A 86 -1.20 23.13 -1.86
N GLN A 87 -2.09 23.83 -2.56
CA GLN A 87 -2.32 25.25 -2.36
C GLN A 87 -2.69 25.60 -0.92
N GLN A 88 -3.56 24.80 -0.29
CA GLN A 88 -3.98 25.03 1.09
C GLN A 88 -2.84 24.78 2.08
N LEU A 89 -2.03 23.75 1.89
CA LEU A 89 -0.86 23.47 2.72
C LEU A 89 0.21 24.57 2.58
N ASP A 90 0.39 25.12 1.37
CA ASP A 90 1.30 26.23 1.11
C ASP A 90 0.80 27.53 1.78
N ILE A 91 -0.50 27.82 1.78
CA ILE A 91 -1.10 28.97 2.49
C ILE A 91 -0.87 28.87 4.00
N LEU A 92 -0.93 27.66 4.57
CA LEU A 92 -0.63 27.41 5.99
C LEU A 92 0.86 27.63 6.32
N GLY A 93 1.71 27.69 5.30
CA GLY A 93 3.14 27.93 5.45
C GLY A 93 3.92 26.79 6.07
N LEU A 94 3.43 25.54 5.91
CA LEU A 94 4.09 24.35 6.43
C LEU A 94 5.41 24.07 5.69
N SER A 95 6.43 23.61 6.40
CA SER A 95 7.80 23.49 5.91
C SER A 95 8.12 22.10 5.33
N TYR A 96 7.22 21.56 4.53
CA TYR A 96 7.42 20.26 3.87
C TYR A 96 8.52 20.29 2.81
N ASP A 97 9.16 19.14 2.62
CA ASP A 97 10.12 18.93 1.54
C ASP A 97 9.39 18.41 0.29
N TRP A 98 8.84 19.32 -0.47
CA TRP A 98 8.06 19.04 -1.66
C TRP A 98 8.84 18.40 -2.82
N ASP A 99 10.16 18.44 -2.81
CA ASP A 99 10.97 17.71 -3.79
C ASP A 99 10.89 16.19 -3.57
N ARG A 100 10.35 15.79 -2.42
CA ARG A 100 10.08 14.39 -2.06
C ARG A 100 8.59 14.12 -1.86
N GLU A 101 7.77 14.85 -2.60
CA GLU A 101 6.33 14.56 -2.66
C GLU A 101 6.09 13.12 -3.15
N VAL A 102 5.18 12.42 -2.49
CA VAL A 102 4.78 11.05 -2.82
C VAL A 102 3.31 11.02 -3.19
N ARG A 103 2.99 10.36 -4.29
CA ARG A 103 1.62 10.11 -4.73
C ARG A 103 1.44 8.61 -4.92
N THR A 104 0.55 8.00 -4.18
CA THR A 104 0.36 6.54 -4.23
C THR A 104 -0.20 6.06 -5.56
N CYS A 105 -0.83 6.94 -6.34
CA CYS A 105 -1.34 6.67 -7.68
C CYS A 105 -0.29 6.74 -8.80
N ASP A 106 0.93 7.16 -8.51
CA ASP A 106 2.00 7.17 -9.51
C ASP A 106 2.49 5.75 -9.80
N ASP A 107 2.77 5.43 -11.07
CA ASP A 107 3.26 4.13 -11.51
C ASP A 107 4.56 3.72 -10.82
N LYS A 108 5.44 4.69 -10.57
CA LYS A 108 6.70 4.51 -9.84
C LYS A 108 6.49 4.07 -8.39
N TYR A 109 5.34 4.42 -7.81
CA TYR A 109 4.98 4.04 -6.46
C TYR A 109 4.21 2.71 -6.45
N TYR A 110 3.07 2.63 -7.14
CA TYR A 110 2.18 1.47 -7.02
C TYR A 110 2.75 0.18 -7.62
N LYS A 111 3.75 0.25 -8.50
CA LYS A 111 4.45 -0.96 -8.97
C LYS A 111 4.98 -1.83 -7.83
N TRP A 112 5.37 -1.21 -6.70
CA TRP A 112 5.85 -1.95 -5.53
C TRP A 112 4.70 -2.60 -4.75
N THR A 113 3.55 -1.95 -4.70
CA THR A 113 2.30 -2.52 -4.16
C THR A 113 1.89 -3.74 -4.99
N GLN A 114 1.90 -3.61 -6.31
CA GLN A 114 1.62 -4.72 -7.24
C GLN A 114 2.63 -5.85 -7.08
N TRP A 115 3.91 -5.52 -6.98
CA TRP A 115 4.96 -6.53 -6.76
C TRP A 115 4.75 -7.28 -5.44
N THR A 116 4.43 -6.58 -4.37
CA THR A 116 4.12 -7.18 -3.07
C THR A 116 2.91 -8.09 -3.17
N PHE A 117 1.83 -7.61 -3.81
CA PHE A 117 0.65 -8.43 -4.06
C PHE A 117 0.99 -9.72 -4.81
N LEU A 118 1.76 -9.65 -5.88
CA LEU A 118 2.16 -10.84 -6.65
C LEU A 118 2.98 -11.84 -5.81
N LYS A 119 3.81 -11.34 -4.90
CA LYS A 119 4.55 -12.20 -3.96
C LYS A 119 3.62 -12.91 -2.99
N LEU A 120 2.66 -12.20 -2.42
CA LEU A 120 1.65 -12.78 -1.53
C LEU A 120 0.73 -13.75 -2.27
N PHE A 121 0.28 -13.37 -3.47
CA PHE A 121 -0.55 -14.20 -4.33
C PHE A 121 0.15 -15.50 -4.77
N GLY A 122 1.47 -15.44 -5.00
CA GLY A 122 2.30 -16.61 -5.29
C GLY A 122 2.68 -17.45 -4.05
N SER A 123 2.06 -17.20 -2.89
CA SER A 123 2.45 -17.85 -1.64
C SER A 123 1.25 -18.37 -0.86
N TYR A 124 1.50 -19.39 -0.04
CA TYR A 124 0.59 -19.85 1.02
C TYR A 124 1.29 -19.78 2.38
N TYR A 125 0.53 -19.74 3.47
CA TYR A 125 1.11 -19.75 4.82
C TYR A 125 1.12 -21.19 5.37
N CYS A 126 2.33 -21.71 5.60
CA CYS A 126 2.56 -23.02 6.19
C CYS A 126 2.57 -22.90 7.71
N ASN A 127 1.58 -23.52 8.39
CA ASN A 127 1.49 -23.46 9.85
C ASN A 127 2.63 -24.22 10.54
N ASP A 128 3.11 -25.34 9.97
CA ASP A 128 4.21 -26.11 10.54
C ASP A 128 5.53 -25.33 10.50
N ALA A 129 5.77 -24.64 9.39
CA ALA A 129 6.99 -23.83 9.21
C ALA A 129 6.85 -22.41 9.77
N GLN A 130 5.65 -21.98 10.18
CA GLN A 130 5.31 -20.64 10.65
C GLN A 130 5.79 -19.52 9.71
N LYS A 131 5.64 -19.73 8.40
CA LYS A 131 6.06 -18.77 7.36
C LYS A 131 5.36 -18.98 6.03
N ALA A 132 5.42 -17.95 5.18
CA ALA A 132 5.00 -18.04 3.80
C ALA A 132 5.92 -18.98 3.00
N ARG A 133 5.34 -19.77 2.10
CA ARG A 133 6.03 -20.65 1.14
C ARG A 133 5.44 -20.47 -0.26
N PRO A 134 6.22 -20.77 -1.32
CA PRO A 134 5.72 -20.74 -2.69
C PRO A 134 4.49 -21.64 -2.89
N ILE A 135 3.49 -21.16 -3.60
CA ILE A 135 2.26 -21.93 -3.88
C ILE A 135 2.54 -23.19 -4.70
N GLU A 136 3.60 -23.18 -5.50
CA GLU A 136 4.05 -24.32 -6.31
C GLU A 136 4.43 -25.53 -5.43
N GLU A 137 4.97 -25.32 -4.24
CA GLU A 137 5.25 -26.39 -3.29
C GLU A 137 3.96 -27.10 -2.87
N LEU A 138 2.90 -26.31 -2.66
CA LEU A 138 1.59 -26.84 -2.28
C LEU A 138 0.96 -27.63 -3.44
N ILE A 139 1.07 -27.11 -4.68
CA ILE A 139 0.60 -27.82 -5.88
C ILE A 139 1.29 -29.18 -6.01
N CYS A 140 2.60 -29.25 -5.82
CA CYS A 140 3.33 -30.52 -5.85
C CYS A 140 2.86 -31.51 -4.77
N VAL A 141 2.42 -31.06 -3.61
CA VAL A 141 1.87 -31.92 -2.57
C VAL A 141 0.48 -32.40 -3.00
N PHE A 142 -0.39 -31.53 -3.54
CA PHE A 142 -1.71 -31.91 -4.03
C PHE A 142 -1.65 -32.98 -5.13
N GLU A 143 -0.65 -32.88 -6.04
CA GLU A 143 -0.44 -33.87 -7.09
C GLU A 143 -0.05 -35.26 -6.57
N LYS A 144 0.61 -35.33 -5.40
CA LYS A 144 1.10 -36.59 -4.82
C LYS A 144 0.16 -37.18 -3.79
N GLU A 145 -0.41 -36.35 -2.92
CA GLU A 145 -1.07 -36.78 -1.69
C GLU A 145 -2.46 -36.16 -1.48
N GLY A 146 -2.87 -35.19 -2.34
CA GLY A 146 -4.06 -34.39 -2.08
C GLY A 146 -3.84 -33.38 -0.96
N ASN A 147 -4.93 -32.91 -0.32
CA ASN A 147 -4.84 -31.91 0.74
C ASN A 147 -5.13 -32.44 2.16
N GLN A 148 -5.25 -33.76 2.34
CA GLN A 148 -5.74 -34.35 3.59
C GLN A 148 -4.85 -34.03 4.80
N ASN A 149 -3.53 -34.04 4.60
CA ASN A 149 -2.51 -33.84 5.65
C ASN A 149 -1.86 -32.44 5.61
N ILE A 150 -2.41 -31.52 4.82
CA ILE A 150 -1.87 -30.17 4.72
C ILE A 150 -2.24 -29.35 5.96
N ASN A 151 -1.24 -28.79 6.62
CA ASN A 151 -1.39 -27.84 7.71
C ASN A 151 -1.00 -26.45 7.23
N ALA A 152 -1.92 -25.78 6.57
CA ALA A 152 -1.79 -24.43 6.03
C ALA A 152 -2.95 -23.55 6.47
N ALA A 153 -2.72 -22.24 6.53
CA ALA A 153 -3.82 -21.30 6.67
C ALA A 153 -4.67 -21.35 5.39
N THR A 154 -5.94 -21.67 5.52
CA THR A 154 -6.81 -21.83 4.37
C THR A 154 -8.28 -21.69 4.76
N SER A 155 -9.10 -21.20 3.83
CA SER A 155 -10.56 -21.27 3.88
C SER A 155 -11.13 -22.53 3.19
N GLN A 156 -10.28 -23.38 2.60
CA GLN A 156 -10.69 -24.63 1.98
C GLN A 156 -11.18 -25.62 3.03
N SER A 157 -12.44 -25.98 2.98
CA SER A 157 -13.07 -26.94 3.90
C SER A 157 -13.09 -28.38 3.35
N GLU A 158 -13.16 -28.53 2.04
CA GLU A 158 -13.26 -29.82 1.39
C GLU A 158 -11.89 -30.50 1.27
N LYS A 159 -11.88 -31.81 1.56
CA LYS A 159 -10.69 -32.63 1.40
C LYS A 159 -10.77 -33.37 0.08
N PHE A 160 -9.64 -33.54 -0.56
CA PHE A 160 -9.50 -34.27 -1.82
C PHE A 160 -8.22 -35.11 -1.85
N THR A 161 -8.25 -36.17 -2.65
CA THR A 161 -7.11 -37.05 -2.93
C THR A 161 -6.29 -36.53 -4.12
N SER A 162 -5.14 -37.16 -4.38
CA SER A 162 -4.36 -36.84 -5.57
C SER A 162 -5.04 -37.17 -6.89
N GLU A 163 -5.84 -38.22 -6.91
CA GLU A 163 -6.65 -38.61 -8.08
C GLU A 163 -7.73 -37.59 -8.38
N GLU A 164 -8.44 -37.13 -7.34
CA GLU A 164 -9.45 -36.06 -7.47
C GLU A 164 -8.81 -34.77 -7.95
N TRP A 165 -7.68 -34.36 -7.35
CA TRP A 165 -6.93 -33.18 -7.79
C TRP A 165 -6.57 -33.21 -9.27
N LYS A 166 -6.09 -34.36 -9.78
CA LYS A 166 -5.75 -34.54 -11.19
C LYS A 166 -6.96 -34.50 -12.11
N SER A 167 -8.14 -34.87 -11.62
CA SER A 167 -9.41 -34.86 -12.38
C SER A 167 -10.05 -33.49 -12.46
N PHE A 168 -9.71 -32.56 -11.55
CA PHE A 168 -10.24 -31.19 -11.55
C PHE A 168 -9.81 -30.42 -12.81
N SER A 169 -10.73 -29.61 -13.31
CA SER A 169 -10.45 -28.63 -14.35
C SER A 169 -9.48 -27.57 -13.86
N GLU A 170 -8.83 -26.85 -14.75
CA GLU A 170 -7.93 -25.76 -14.40
C GLU A 170 -8.63 -24.65 -13.58
N LYS A 171 -9.92 -24.42 -13.85
CA LYS A 171 -10.74 -23.47 -13.09
C LYS A 171 -10.94 -23.95 -11.65
N GLU A 172 -11.35 -25.19 -11.45
CA GLU A 172 -11.55 -25.77 -10.09
C GLU A 172 -10.25 -25.77 -9.31
N LYS A 173 -9.11 -26.12 -9.92
CA LYS A 173 -7.79 -26.02 -9.31
C LYS A 173 -7.46 -24.59 -8.89
N ALA A 174 -7.73 -23.61 -9.76
CA ALA A 174 -7.51 -22.21 -9.46
C ALA A 174 -8.37 -21.74 -8.28
N ASP A 175 -9.65 -22.08 -8.26
CA ASP A 175 -10.60 -21.74 -7.20
C ASP A 175 -10.17 -22.37 -5.85
N ILE A 176 -9.72 -23.61 -5.84
CA ILE A 176 -9.17 -24.26 -4.65
C ILE A 176 -7.90 -23.54 -4.17
N LEU A 177 -6.96 -23.25 -5.07
CA LEU A 177 -5.72 -22.55 -4.71
C LEU A 177 -5.96 -21.16 -4.16
N MET A 178 -7.00 -20.46 -4.61
CA MET A 178 -7.36 -19.14 -4.05
C MET A 178 -7.62 -19.21 -2.54
N ASN A 179 -8.15 -20.32 -2.03
CA ASN A 179 -8.41 -20.51 -0.61
C ASN A 179 -7.13 -20.67 0.24
N TYR A 180 -6.00 -20.94 -0.40
CA TYR A 180 -4.69 -21.10 0.26
C TYR A 180 -3.76 -19.90 0.07
N ARG A 181 -3.99 -19.06 -0.93
CA ARG A 181 -3.15 -17.90 -1.19
C ARG A 181 -3.24 -16.88 -0.05
N ILE A 182 -2.15 -16.16 0.20
CA ILE A 182 -2.09 -15.13 1.25
C ILE A 182 -2.85 -13.86 0.82
N ALA A 183 -2.93 -13.59 -0.49
CA ALA A 183 -3.66 -12.46 -1.05
C ALA A 183 -4.42 -12.87 -2.32
#